data_a6b2fbf79efd515fec4de9e2c3ae9245
#
_entry.id   a6b2fbf79efd515fec4de9e2c3ae9245
#
_cell.length_a   1.000
_cell.length_b   1.000
_cell.length_c   1.000
_cell.angle_alpha   90.00
_cell.angle_beta   90.00
_cell.angle_gamma   90.00
#
_symmetry.space_group_name_H-M   'P 1'
#
loop_
_entity.id
_entity.type
_entity.pdbx_description
1 polymer ?
#
loop_
_entity_poly.entity_id
_entity_poly.type
_entity_poly.pdbx_seq_one_letter_code
_entity_poly.pdbx_strand_id
1 'polypeptide(L)'
;PSVSYTQLMGTRPYTFEYSTHAKILKDTSWIAEPNWIHIYYPYFDANVQLTYKPINSDSSVQDYLNDSFRLTGKHQVKATAIDEKILFLKNGNVASVSELSGEVPSPFQFHITDSITHFLRGALYFNMSTKNDSLAPAIAFIKSDLVHLLNTLEWNE
;
A
#
# COMPACT_ATOMS: atom_id res chain seq x y z
N PRO A 1 22.36 -0.82 8.06
CA PRO A 1 21.98 0.56 7.79
C PRO A 1 20.80 0.97 8.67
N SER A 2 20.91 2.17 9.22
CA SER A 2 19.84 2.71 10.05
C SER A 2 18.62 3.03 9.20
N VAL A 3 17.45 2.61 9.67
CA VAL A 3 16.18 2.95 9.03
C VAL A 3 15.74 4.32 9.57
N SER A 4 15.56 5.28 8.67
CA SER A 4 15.03 6.59 9.03
C SER A 4 13.80 6.90 8.19
N TYR A 5 12.91 7.73 8.76
CA TYR A 5 11.63 8.06 8.16
C TYR A 5 11.49 9.58 8.02
N THR A 6 10.71 9.98 7.05
CA THR A 6 10.40 11.40 6.81
C THR A 6 8.90 11.56 6.59
N GLN A 7 8.40 12.76 6.92
CA GLN A 7 6.97 13.07 6.79
C GLN A 7 6.62 13.37 5.33
N LEU A 8 5.50 12.82 4.87
CA LEU A 8 4.95 13.15 3.56
C LEU A 8 4.52 14.62 3.56
N MET A 9 5.04 15.37 2.60
CA MET A 9 4.76 16.80 2.45
C MET A 9 3.72 17.02 1.35
N GLY A 10 3.06 18.19 1.41
CA GLY A 10 2.09 18.61 0.40
C GLY A 10 0.66 18.56 0.91
N THR A 11 -0.26 19.07 0.09
CA THR A 11 -1.69 19.16 0.40
C THR A 11 -2.40 17.90 -0.11
N ARG A 12 -2.62 16.95 0.79
CA ARG A 12 -3.31 15.70 0.48
C ARG A 12 -4.30 15.36 1.59
N PRO A 13 -5.30 14.52 1.30
CA PRO A 13 -6.26 14.08 2.33
C PRO A 13 -5.66 13.13 3.36
N TYR A 14 -4.39 12.82 3.24
CA TYR A 14 -3.67 11.94 4.16
C TYR A 14 -2.22 12.39 4.30
N THR A 15 -1.59 12.01 5.40
CA THR A 15 -0.17 12.14 5.63
C THR A 15 0.34 10.92 6.40
N PHE A 16 1.63 10.67 6.28
CA PHE A 16 2.28 9.54 6.96
C PHE A 16 3.79 9.73 6.92
N GLU A 17 4.51 8.91 7.66
CA GLU A 17 5.96 8.81 7.55
C GLU A 17 6.34 7.67 6.60
N TYR A 18 7.32 7.92 5.76
CA TYR A 18 7.85 6.93 4.83
C TYR A 18 9.37 6.90 4.88
N SER A 19 9.96 5.79 4.38
CA SER A 19 11.41 5.56 4.43
C SER A 19 12.18 6.60 3.62
N THR A 20 13.29 7.09 4.18
CA THR A 20 14.21 7.96 3.44
C THR A 20 14.94 7.24 2.29
N HIS A 21 14.86 5.91 2.22
CA HIS A 21 15.34 5.12 1.08
C HIS A 21 14.39 5.14 -0.12
N ALA A 22 13.22 5.75 0.03
CA ALA A 22 12.20 5.78 -1.01
C ALA A 22 11.95 7.21 -1.49
N LYS A 23 11.34 7.32 -2.66
CA LYS A 23 10.93 8.59 -3.28
C LYS A 23 9.43 8.58 -3.51
N ILE A 24 8.80 9.73 -3.33
CA ILE A 24 7.39 9.91 -3.64
C ILE A 24 7.28 10.39 -5.09
N LEU A 25 6.56 9.63 -5.90
CA LEU A 25 6.30 9.96 -7.31
C LEU A 25 4.80 10.12 -7.52
N LYS A 26 4.42 11.09 -8.35
CA LYS A 26 3.03 11.25 -8.76
C LYS A 26 2.65 10.08 -9.68
N ASP A 27 1.44 9.56 -9.53
CA ASP A 27 0.90 8.58 -10.47
C ASP A 27 0.49 9.32 -11.75
N THR A 28 1.13 8.96 -12.87
CA THR A 28 0.89 9.59 -14.17
C THR A 28 0.13 8.69 -15.12
N SER A 29 -0.44 7.58 -14.65
CA SER A 29 -1.26 6.70 -15.48
C SER A 29 -2.51 7.45 -15.94
N TRP A 30 -3.08 6.99 -17.07
CA TRP A 30 -4.26 7.65 -17.65
C TRP A 30 -5.51 7.55 -16.76
N ILE A 31 -5.53 6.59 -15.84
CA ILE A 31 -6.65 6.43 -14.87
C ILE A 31 -6.38 7.12 -13.54
N ALA A 32 -5.21 7.76 -13.36
CA ALA A 32 -4.82 8.33 -12.07
C ALA A 32 -5.79 9.41 -11.60
N GLU A 33 -6.13 9.34 -10.31
CA GLU A 33 -6.86 10.40 -9.62
C GLU A 33 -5.87 11.31 -8.89
N PRO A 34 -6.27 12.52 -8.49
CA PRO A 34 -5.32 13.55 -8.04
C PRO A 34 -4.44 13.17 -6.87
N ASN A 35 -4.89 12.26 -5.99
CA ASN A 35 -4.16 11.91 -4.77
C ASN A 35 -3.54 10.50 -4.85
N TRP A 36 -3.39 9.96 -6.04
CA TRP A 36 -2.69 8.70 -6.25
C TRP A 36 -1.21 8.98 -6.39
N ILE A 37 -0.39 8.28 -5.60
CA ILE A 37 1.06 8.43 -5.60
C ILE A 37 1.74 7.07 -5.59
N HIS A 38 3.03 7.06 -5.89
CA HIS A 38 3.88 5.88 -5.76
C HIS A 38 4.96 6.16 -4.74
N ILE A 39 5.27 5.18 -3.90
CA ILE A 39 6.46 5.16 -3.06
C ILE A 39 7.46 4.26 -3.77
N TYR A 40 8.48 4.85 -4.37
CA TYR A 40 9.44 4.13 -5.19
C TYR A 40 10.73 3.91 -4.43
N TYR A 41 11.21 2.66 -4.42
CA TYR A 41 12.46 2.24 -3.80
C TYR A 41 13.49 1.97 -4.89
N PRO A 42 14.38 2.94 -5.20
CA PRO A 42 15.34 2.78 -6.30
C PRO A 42 16.26 1.57 -6.15
N TYR A 43 16.70 1.29 -4.94
CA TYR A 43 17.63 0.19 -4.67
C TYR A 43 17.05 -1.16 -5.07
N PHE A 44 15.75 -1.37 -4.85
CA PHE A 44 15.07 -2.63 -5.15
C PHE A 44 14.34 -2.62 -6.49
N ASP A 45 14.26 -1.47 -7.13
CA ASP A 45 13.37 -1.23 -8.27
C ASP A 45 11.94 -1.70 -7.95
N ALA A 46 11.48 -1.32 -6.78
CA ALA A 46 10.17 -1.69 -6.23
C ALA A 46 9.31 -0.46 -6.05
N ASN A 47 8.02 -0.64 -6.23
CA ASN A 47 7.05 0.43 -6.25
C ASN A 47 5.83 0.07 -5.39
N VAL A 48 5.47 0.94 -4.46
CA VAL A 48 4.22 0.83 -3.72
C VAL A 48 3.24 1.82 -4.32
N GLN A 49 2.20 1.31 -4.96
CA GLN A 49 1.15 2.13 -5.56
C GLN A 49 0.09 2.42 -4.52
N LEU A 50 -0.12 3.70 -4.22
CA LEU A 50 -1.15 4.15 -3.30
C LEU A 50 -2.29 4.77 -4.08
N THR A 51 -3.48 4.20 -3.94
CA THR A 51 -4.69 4.68 -4.57
C THR A 51 -5.66 5.16 -3.51
N TYR A 52 -5.97 6.45 -3.55
CA TYR A 52 -6.88 7.09 -2.61
C TYR A 52 -8.26 7.24 -3.24
N LYS A 53 -9.30 6.92 -2.47
CA LYS A 53 -10.68 7.10 -2.86
C LYS A 53 -11.45 7.85 -1.78
N PRO A 54 -12.06 8.98 -2.10
CA PRO A 54 -12.97 9.63 -1.15
C PRO A 54 -14.27 8.83 -1.05
N ILE A 55 -14.79 8.70 0.15
CA ILE A 55 -16.12 8.11 0.38
C ILE A 55 -17.13 9.24 0.35
N ASN A 56 -18.14 9.14 -0.50
CA ASN A 56 -19.19 10.14 -0.65
C ASN A 56 -20.54 9.49 -0.95
N SER A 57 -21.55 10.28 -1.27
CA SER A 57 -22.90 9.77 -1.52
C SER A 57 -22.98 8.85 -2.75
N ASP A 58 -22.06 8.98 -3.71
CA ASP A 58 -22.05 8.20 -4.94
C ASP A 58 -21.15 6.97 -4.86
N SER A 59 -20.32 6.88 -3.81
CA SER A 59 -19.33 5.82 -3.65
C SER A 59 -19.30 5.37 -2.20
N SER A 60 -19.58 4.11 -1.96
CA SER A 60 -19.60 3.56 -0.61
C SER A 60 -18.26 2.86 -0.28
N VAL A 61 -17.98 2.73 1.01
CA VAL A 61 -16.85 1.94 1.48
C VAL A 61 -16.96 0.49 1.03
N GLN A 62 -18.18 -0.04 0.94
CA GLN A 62 -18.41 -1.42 0.50
C GLN A 62 -17.97 -1.62 -0.95
N ASP A 63 -18.21 -0.65 -1.83
CA ASP A 63 -17.76 -0.72 -3.23
C ASP A 63 -16.23 -0.78 -3.31
N TYR A 64 -15.55 0.04 -2.52
CA TYR A 64 -14.09 0.05 -2.50
C TYR A 64 -13.50 -1.24 -1.90
N LEU A 65 -14.14 -1.78 -0.86
CA LEU A 65 -13.73 -3.06 -0.30
C LEU A 65 -13.89 -4.18 -1.33
N ASN A 66 -15.00 -4.20 -2.06
CA ASN A 66 -15.24 -5.18 -3.12
C ASN A 66 -14.19 -5.06 -4.23
N ASP A 67 -13.84 -3.85 -4.64
CA ASP A 67 -12.79 -3.61 -5.63
C ASP A 67 -11.42 -4.08 -5.12
N SER A 68 -11.11 -3.83 -3.85
CA SER A 68 -9.87 -4.27 -3.25
C SER A 68 -9.76 -5.80 -3.23
N PHE A 69 -10.82 -6.49 -2.83
CA PHE A 69 -10.87 -7.96 -2.84
C PHE A 69 -10.74 -8.51 -4.26
N ARG A 70 -11.38 -7.89 -5.23
CA ARG A 70 -11.29 -8.29 -6.64
C ARG A 70 -9.87 -8.14 -7.17
N LEU A 71 -9.20 -7.03 -6.87
CA LEU A 71 -7.82 -6.78 -7.29
C LEU A 71 -6.85 -7.75 -6.63
N THR A 72 -7.02 -8.02 -5.35
CA THR A 72 -6.22 -9.03 -4.65
C THR A 72 -6.46 -10.41 -5.25
N GLY A 73 -7.71 -10.75 -5.57
CA GLY A 73 -8.09 -12.03 -6.17
C GLY A 73 -7.44 -12.30 -7.52
N LYS A 74 -7.14 -11.27 -8.31
CA LYS A 74 -6.42 -11.44 -9.57
C LYS A 74 -5.03 -12.02 -9.39
N HIS A 75 -4.40 -11.76 -8.25
CA HIS A 75 -3.06 -12.26 -7.94
C HIS A 75 -3.11 -13.65 -7.29
N GLN A 76 -4.27 -14.10 -6.81
CA GLN A 76 -4.43 -15.40 -6.15
C GLN A 76 -4.16 -16.57 -7.07
N VAL A 77 -4.41 -16.42 -8.38
CA VAL A 77 -4.27 -17.51 -9.36
C VAL A 77 -2.86 -18.11 -9.37
N LYS A 78 -1.84 -17.29 -9.10
CA LYS A 78 -0.44 -17.72 -9.07
C LYS A 78 0.13 -17.83 -7.67
N ALA A 79 -0.65 -17.50 -6.64
CA ALA A 79 -0.18 -17.57 -5.27
C ALA A 79 -0.18 -19.01 -4.77
N THR A 80 0.90 -19.40 -4.07
CA THR A 80 0.97 -20.68 -3.36
C THR A 80 0.34 -20.60 -1.99
N ALA A 81 0.29 -19.39 -1.42
CA ALA A 81 -0.36 -19.13 -0.13
C ALA A 81 -0.78 -17.68 -0.05
N ILE A 82 -1.87 -17.41 0.67
CA ILE A 82 -2.34 -16.07 0.97
C ILE A 82 -2.59 -16.00 2.47
N ASP A 83 -1.97 -15.00 3.11
CA ASP A 83 -2.14 -14.72 4.53
C ASP A 83 -2.80 -13.36 4.66
N GLU A 84 -4.05 -13.35 5.14
CA GLU A 84 -4.82 -12.13 5.37
C GLU A 84 -4.91 -11.84 6.85
N LYS A 85 -4.58 -10.59 7.24
CA LYS A 85 -4.56 -10.17 8.64
C LYS A 85 -5.23 -8.82 8.80
N ILE A 86 -5.78 -8.62 10.00
CA ILE A 86 -6.23 -7.30 10.44
C ILE A 86 -5.18 -6.79 11.42
N LEU A 87 -4.61 -5.62 11.14
CA LEU A 87 -3.64 -4.97 12.01
C LEU A 87 -4.32 -3.88 12.82
N PHE A 88 -4.21 -4.00 14.14
CA PHE A 88 -4.62 -2.95 15.08
C PHE A 88 -3.38 -2.11 15.39
N LEU A 89 -3.38 -0.88 14.89
CA LEU A 89 -2.19 -0.04 14.88
C LEU A 89 -2.12 0.82 16.13
N LYS A 90 -0.89 1.26 16.47
CA LYS A 90 -0.62 2.05 17.67
C LYS A 90 -1.39 3.37 17.72
N ASN A 91 -1.66 3.96 16.56
CA ASN A 91 -2.40 5.22 16.45
C ASN A 91 -3.93 5.06 16.47
N GLY A 92 -4.43 3.84 16.71
CA GLY A 92 -5.85 3.54 16.71
C GLY A 92 -6.42 3.15 15.35
N ASN A 93 -5.66 3.27 14.28
CA ASN A 93 -6.10 2.83 12.95
C ASN A 93 -6.17 1.31 12.88
N VAL A 94 -7.03 0.82 11.99
CA VAL A 94 -7.17 -0.61 11.69
C VAL A 94 -6.97 -0.78 10.19
N ALA A 95 -6.05 -1.66 9.81
CA ALA A 95 -5.75 -1.93 8.41
C ALA A 95 -5.92 -3.41 8.10
N SER A 96 -6.37 -3.72 6.89
CA SER A 96 -6.35 -5.08 6.35
C SER A 96 -5.11 -5.24 5.49
N VAL A 97 -4.35 -6.31 5.71
CA VAL A 97 -3.16 -6.62 4.93
C VAL A 97 -3.27 -8.02 4.35
N SER A 98 -2.75 -8.19 3.13
CA SER A 98 -2.68 -9.47 2.45
C SER A 98 -1.24 -9.72 2.02
N GLU A 99 -0.69 -10.85 2.43
CA GLU A 99 0.63 -11.31 2.03
C GLU A 99 0.46 -12.53 1.12
N LEU A 100 0.98 -12.43 -0.10
CA LEU A 100 0.86 -13.47 -1.11
C LEU A 100 2.23 -14.09 -1.36
N SER A 101 2.32 -15.40 -1.21
CA SER A 101 3.52 -16.18 -1.50
C SER A 101 3.42 -16.77 -2.91
N GLY A 102 4.58 -17.15 -3.49
CA GLY A 102 4.64 -17.68 -4.84
C GLY A 102 5.10 -16.63 -5.85
N GLU A 103 5.01 -16.95 -7.13
CA GLU A 103 5.40 -16.04 -8.20
C GLU A 103 4.24 -15.09 -8.53
N VAL A 104 4.03 -14.09 -7.67
CA VAL A 104 2.94 -13.13 -7.82
C VAL A 104 3.50 -11.73 -8.08
N PRO A 105 2.81 -10.91 -8.91
CA PRO A 105 3.28 -9.55 -9.20
C PRO A 105 3.24 -8.62 -7.98
N SER A 106 2.35 -8.87 -7.04
CA SER A 106 2.19 -8.00 -5.86
C SER A 106 2.12 -8.85 -4.60
N PRO A 107 3.28 -9.06 -3.92
CA PRO A 107 3.35 -9.95 -2.76
C PRO A 107 2.78 -9.36 -1.47
N PHE A 108 2.57 -8.04 -1.41
CA PHE A 108 2.04 -7.37 -0.22
C PHE A 108 1.04 -6.30 -0.64
N GLN A 109 -0.16 -6.35 -0.05
CA GLN A 109 -1.22 -5.38 -0.32
C GLN A 109 -1.92 -5.03 0.98
N PHE A 110 -2.45 -3.82 1.05
CA PHE A 110 -3.24 -3.39 2.21
C PHE A 110 -4.33 -2.43 1.80
N HIS A 111 -5.32 -2.28 2.67
CA HIS A 111 -6.21 -1.14 2.62
C HIS A 111 -6.51 -0.65 4.05
N ILE A 112 -6.78 0.64 4.15
CA ILE A 112 -7.10 1.30 5.40
C ILE A 112 -8.17 2.36 5.12
N THR A 113 -9.15 2.47 6.02
CA THR A 113 -10.26 3.40 5.86
C THR A 113 -10.77 3.83 7.24
N ASP A 114 -11.30 5.04 7.30
CA ASP A 114 -12.07 5.50 8.46
C ASP A 114 -13.57 5.12 8.33
N SER A 115 -13.96 4.50 7.23
CA SER A 115 -15.32 4.08 6.89
C SER A 115 -16.30 5.24 6.70
N ILE A 116 -15.83 6.47 6.71
CA ILE A 116 -16.68 7.68 6.66
C ILE A 116 -16.33 8.55 5.46
N THR A 117 -15.06 8.91 5.31
CA THR A 117 -14.61 9.91 4.32
C THR A 117 -13.47 9.41 3.47
N HIS A 118 -12.60 8.55 4.00
CA HIS A 118 -11.33 8.21 3.39
C HIS A 118 -11.15 6.71 3.19
N PHE A 119 -10.61 6.33 2.04
CA PHE A 119 -10.17 4.97 1.75
C PHE A 119 -8.83 5.01 1.02
N LEU A 120 -7.85 4.25 1.50
CA LEU A 120 -6.53 4.17 0.88
C LEU A 120 -6.15 2.70 0.69
N ARG A 121 -5.73 2.35 -0.52
CA ARG A 121 -5.21 1.03 -0.84
C ARG A 121 -3.76 1.15 -1.27
N GLY A 122 -2.92 0.22 -0.82
CA GLY A 122 -1.53 0.12 -1.23
C GLY A 122 -1.20 -1.27 -1.77
N ALA A 123 -0.37 -1.32 -2.79
CA ALA A 123 0.08 -2.58 -3.38
C ALA A 123 1.55 -2.46 -3.78
N LEU A 124 2.35 -3.42 -3.33
CA LEU A 124 3.79 -3.48 -3.63
C LEU A 124 4.00 -4.26 -4.92
N TYR A 125 4.75 -3.67 -5.85
CA TYR A 125 5.15 -4.30 -7.10
C TYR A 125 6.66 -4.19 -7.30
N PHE A 126 7.24 -5.25 -7.85
CA PHE A 126 8.62 -5.23 -8.33
C PHE A 126 8.62 -5.17 -9.85
N ASN A 127 9.53 -4.37 -10.44
CA ASN A 127 9.62 -4.22 -11.89
C ASN A 127 10.37 -5.37 -12.55
N MET A 128 10.90 -6.29 -11.75
CA MET A 128 11.59 -7.48 -12.25
C MET A 128 10.70 -8.70 -12.18
N SER A 129 10.95 -9.67 -13.06
CA SER A 129 10.34 -10.99 -12.96
C SER A 129 10.64 -11.58 -11.58
N THR A 130 9.59 -11.89 -10.82
CA THR A 130 9.72 -12.17 -9.40
C THR A 130 9.83 -13.66 -9.12
N LYS A 131 11.00 -14.06 -8.66
CA LYS A 131 11.11 -15.25 -7.83
C LYS A 131 11.11 -14.77 -6.39
N ASN A 132 10.03 -15.00 -5.68
CA ASN A 132 9.85 -14.46 -4.33
C ASN A 132 10.95 -14.85 -3.36
N ASP A 133 11.58 -16.03 -3.55
CA ASP A 133 12.65 -16.47 -2.67
C ASP A 133 13.85 -15.54 -2.70
N SER A 134 14.22 -15.02 -3.88
CA SER A 134 15.32 -14.07 -4.01
C SER A 134 14.95 -12.66 -3.57
N LEU A 135 13.66 -12.34 -3.56
CA LEU A 135 13.15 -11.03 -3.16
C LEU A 135 12.70 -10.98 -1.69
N ALA A 136 12.70 -12.11 -0.98
CA ALA A 136 12.21 -12.17 0.39
C ALA A 136 12.82 -11.11 1.32
N PRO A 137 14.14 -10.84 1.29
CA PRO A 137 14.70 -9.77 2.12
C PRO A 137 14.18 -8.39 1.75
N ALA A 138 14.01 -8.09 0.46
CA ALA A 138 13.46 -6.82 -0.01
C ALA A 138 12.00 -6.66 0.41
N ILE A 139 11.21 -7.72 0.27
CA ILE A 139 9.81 -7.73 0.69
C ILE A 139 9.70 -7.46 2.19
N ALA A 140 10.52 -8.13 3.01
CA ALA A 140 10.53 -7.94 4.46
C ALA A 140 10.91 -6.52 4.84
N PHE A 141 11.91 -5.95 4.16
CA PHE A 141 12.36 -4.57 4.40
C PHE A 141 11.24 -3.57 4.10
N ILE A 142 10.63 -3.68 2.92
CA ILE A 142 9.57 -2.75 2.50
C ILE A 142 8.32 -2.94 3.36
N LYS A 143 7.97 -4.18 3.70
CA LYS A 143 6.84 -4.47 4.58
C LYS A 143 6.99 -3.76 5.92
N SER A 144 8.18 -3.80 6.52
CA SER A 144 8.47 -3.09 7.77
C SER A 144 8.21 -1.59 7.65
N ASP A 145 8.63 -1.00 6.53
CA ASP A 145 8.37 0.42 6.24
C ASP A 145 6.89 0.70 6.07
N LEU A 146 6.14 -0.20 5.43
CA LEU A 146 4.70 -0.02 5.22
C LEU A 146 3.90 -0.16 6.53
N VAL A 147 4.34 -1.03 7.44
CA VAL A 147 3.74 -1.12 8.76
C VAL A 147 3.99 0.18 9.52
N HIS A 148 5.18 0.76 9.43
CA HIS A 148 5.46 2.07 10.02
C HIS A 148 4.59 3.17 9.41
N LEU A 149 4.43 3.16 8.09
CA LEU A 149 3.55 4.08 7.39
C LEU A 149 2.13 3.99 7.96
N LEU A 150 1.59 2.80 8.10
CA LEU A 150 0.25 2.58 8.64
C LEU A 150 0.12 3.04 10.08
N ASN A 151 1.18 2.86 10.89
CA ASN A 151 1.22 3.32 12.29
C ASN A 151 1.29 4.85 12.42
N THR A 152 1.68 5.55 11.38
CA THR A 152 1.83 7.01 11.37
C THR A 152 0.81 7.72 10.50
N LEU A 153 -0.02 6.99 9.79
CA LEU A 153 -1.01 7.56 8.87
C LEU A 153 -2.06 8.36 9.63
N GLU A 154 -2.30 9.58 9.15
CA GLU A 154 -3.36 10.45 9.63
C GLU A 154 -4.16 10.96 8.43
N TRP A 155 -5.47 11.07 8.63
CA TRP A 155 -6.35 11.68 7.64
C TRP A 155 -6.39 13.18 7.83
N ASN A 156 -6.27 13.92 6.75
CA ASN A 156 -6.40 15.38 6.75
C ASN A 156 -7.81 15.78 6.31
N GLU A 157 -8.36 16.71 7.03
CA GLU A 157 -9.68 17.25 6.70
C GLU A 157 -9.60 18.27 5.55
#